data_998a653d028967fc1d6cdc57d73fdfa6
#
_entry.id   998a653d028967fc1d6cdc57d73fdfa6
#
_cell.length_a   1.000
_cell.length_b   1.000
_cell.length_c   1.000
_cell.angle_alpha   90.00
_cell.angle_beta   90.00
_cell.angle_gamma   90.00
#
_symmetry.space_group_name_H-M   'P 1'
#
loop_
_entity.id
_entity.type
_entity.pdbx_description
1 polymer ?
#
loop_
_entity_poly.entity_id
_entity_poly.type
_entity_poly.pdbx_seq_one_letter_code
_entity_poly.pdbx_strand_id
1 'polypeptide(L)'
;MFLAAAPYFQTRFQDNESILAHFQSAIISVGTITNLGSMLILGAMQSKASYPKRIISALVLNIIVFILLSISTSYFRDVSSGGYLGFTLIMVFSTSIATGLCQNGAFAFASSFGRPEYIQAIMTGQAVAGVLPSVAQIISVLAVPPPDNWASAETLAAVEGKDNTRSAFVYFLTATGISILTLFATFPLVRKHSRILESRMQMLTSVEEAEQAKRKVVGMWTLYKKLHWLAASVFICFAVTMFFPVFTQKIVSVVPQDKAPRLLQPGTFIPIGFLAWNLGDLFGRLSTLLPFSMRTCPIVLFIFSILRGGFLPLYLLCNIENNGAVIKSDTFYLFVVQGGFGATNGWLGSSCMMGAGDFVQESEREAAGGFMAINLVAGLTAGSLLSFAAAGIS
;
A
#
# COMPACT_ATOMS: atom_id res chain seq x y z
N MET A 1 -3.47 7.94 -0.51
CA MET A 1 -3.72 9.39 -0.61
C MET A 1 -5.17 9.68 -1.01
N PHE A 2 -5.68 9.25 -2.19
CA PHE A 2 -7.07 9.53 -2.60
C PHE A 2 -8.12 9.05 -1.60
N LEU A 3 -7.98 7.84 -1.05
CA LEU A 3 -8.89 7.33 -0.03
C LEU A 3 -8.80 8.10 1.30
N ALA A 4 -7.62 8.59 1.66
CA ALA A 4 -7.47 9.45 2.84
C ALA A 4 -8.12 10.82 2.65
N ALA A 5 -8.23 11.30 1.41
CA ALA A 5 -8.95 12.52 1.04
C ALA A 5 -10.43 12.27 0.67
N ALA A 6 -10.97 11.07 0.92
CA ALA A 6 -12.36 10.72 0.59
C ALA A 6 -13.39 11.70 1.16
N PRO A 7 -13.29 12.21 2.40
CA PRO A 7 -14.22 13.21 2.92
C PRO A 7 -14.27 14.50 2.06
N TYR A 8 -13.12 14.96 1.56
CA TYR A 8 -13.06 16.08 0.64
C TYR A 8 -13.80 15.79 -0.68
N PHE A 9 -13.58 14.62 -1.27
CA PHE A 9 -14.26 14.22 -2.51
C PHE A 9 -15.76 14.04 -2.29
N GLN A 10 -16.19 13.51 -1.13
CA GLN A 10 -17.60 13.43 -0.76
C GLN A 10 -18.25 14.81 -0.76
N THR A 11 -17.65 15.78 -0.08
CA THR A 11 -18.14 17.17 -0.08
C THR A 11 -18.17 17.76 -1.49
N ARG A 12 -17.21 17.39 -2.33
CA ARG A 12 -17.07 17.93 -3.70
C ARG A 12 -18.10 17.35 -4.67
N PHE A 13 -18.63 16.16 -4.41
CA PHE A 13 -19.58 15.45 -5.26
C PHE A 13 -21.01 15.44 -4.72
N GLN A 14 -21.31 16.20 -3.66
CA GLN A 14 -22.63 16.24 -3.02
C GLN A 14 -23.79 16.58 -3.98
N ASP A 15 -23.52 17.39 -5.00
CA ASP A 15 -24.52 17.84 -5.96
C ASP A 15 -24.97 16.74 -6.96
N ASN A 16 -24.33 15.56 -6.94
CA ASN A 16 -24.65 14.48 -7.86
C ASN A 16 -24.62 13.12 -7.14
N GLU A 17 -25.79 12.62 -6.77
CA GLU A 17 -25.96 11.35 -6.03
C GLU A 17 -25.30 10.15 -6.73
N SER A 18 -25.40 10.07 -8.07
CA SER A 18 -24.81 8.97 -8.84
C SER A 18 -23.28 8.99 -8.74
N ILE A 19 -22.65 10.16 -8.84
CA ILE A 19 -21.21 10.30 -8.68
C ILE A 19 -20.80 10.01 -7.24
N LEU A 20 -21.55 10.55 -6.27
CA LEU A 20 -21.29 10.35 -4.85
C LEU A 20 -21.31 8.87 -4.44
N ALA A 21 -22.24 8.09 -5.01
CA ALA A 21 -22.33 6.66 -4.74
C ALA A 21 -21.16 5.84 -5.33
N HIS A 22 -20.59 6.26 -6.47
CA HIS A 22 -19.68 5.42 -7.25
C HIS A 22 -18.22 5.92 -7.35
N PHE A 23 -17.91 7.16 -6.93
CA PHE A 23 -16.58 7.76 -7.14
C PHE A 23 -15.45 6.95 -6.49
N GLN A 24 -15.65 6.40 -5.29
CA GLN A 24 -14.63 5.60 -4.58
C GLN A 24 -14.31 4.32 -5.37
N SER A 25 -15.35 3.62 -5.83
CA SER A 25 -15.19 2.41 -6.65
C SER A 25 -14.50 2.72 -7.97
N ALA A 26 -14.81 3.86 -8.61
CA ALA A 26 -14.16 4.31 -9.83
C ALA A 26 -12.67 4.61 -9.60
N ILE A 27 -12.32 5.34 -8.53
CA ILE A 27 -10.92 5.63 -8.15
C ILE A 27 -10.14 4.33 -7.91
N ILE A 28 -10.70 3.40 -7.15
CA ILE A 28 -10.04 2.12 -6.84
C ILE A 28 -9.85 1.29 -8.10
N SER A 29 -10.89 1.17 -8.92
CA SER A 29 -10.85 0.36 -10.16
C SER A 29 -9.83 0.90 -11.15
N VAL A 30 -9.86 2.20 -11.47
CA VAL A 30 -8.88 2.83 -12.35
C VAL A 30 -7.48 2.68 -11.77
N GLY A 31 -7.31 2.95 -10.48
CA GLY A 31 -6.03 2.84 -9.80
C GLY A 31 -5.42 1.45 -9.87
N THR A 32 -6.21 0.44 -9.51
CA THR A 32 -5.75 -0.94 -9.40
C THR A 32 -5.44 -1.56 -10.77
N ILE A 33 -6.34 -1.38 -11.75
CA ILE A 33 -6.16 -1.89 -13.11
C ILE A 33 -4.96 -1.23 -13.77
N THR A 34 -4.82 0.09 -13.65
CA THR A 34 -3.69 0.83 -14.23
C THR A 34 -2.37 0.43 -13.58
N ASN A 35 -2.33 0.27 -12.25
CA ASN A 35 -1.11 -0.16 -11.55
C ASN A 35 -0.68 -1.56 -12.00
N LEU A 36 -1.59 -2.54 -12.01
CA LEU A 36 -1.28 -3.89 -12.47
C LEU A 36 -0.86 -3.90 -13.95
N GLY A 37 -1.61 -3.22 -14.82
CA GLY A 37 -1.29 -3.11 -16.24
C GLY A 37 0.09 -2.52 -16.49
N SER A 38 0.44 -1.43 -15.80
CA SER A 38 1.77 -0.81 -15.90
C SER A 38 2.87 -1.76 -15.41
N MET A 39 2.65 -2.49 -14.32
CA MET A 39 3.62 -3.47 -13.80
C MET A 39 3.88 -4.61 -14.79
N LEU A 40 2.84 -5.13 -15.44
CA LEU A 40 2.97 -6.18 -16.46
C LEU A 40 3.75 -5.68 -17.69
N ILE A 41 3.42 -4.49 -18.19
CA ILE A 41 4.13 -3.86 -19.32
C ILE A 41 5.60 -3.64 -18.97
N LEU A 42 5.89 -3.08 -17.79
CA LEU A 42 7.24 -2.83 -17.33
C LEU A 42 8.03 -4.12 -17.10
N GLY A 43 7.36 -5.20 -16.66
CA GLY A 43 7.93 -6.53 -16.53
C GLY A 43 8.33 -7.13 -17.89
N ALA A 44 7.53 -6.90 -18.94
CA ALA A 44 7.86 -7.33 -20.30
C ALA A 44 9.01 -6.50 -20.93
N MET A 45 9.17 -5.23 -20.52
CA MET A 45 10.17 -4.30 -21.04
C MET A 45 11.50 -4.33 -20.25
N GLN A 46 11.99 -5.50 -19.85
CA GLN A 46 13.21 -5.63 -19.02
C GLN A 46 14.49 -5.29 -19.79
N SER A 47 14.58 -5.64 -21.07
CA SER A 47 15.81 -5.48 -21.88
C SER A 47 16.29 -4.04 -21.99
N LYS A 48 15.38 -3.07 -21.98
CA LYS A 48 15.65 -1.63 -22.08
C LYS A 48 15.50 -0.89 -20.74
N ALA A 49 15.31 -1.61 -19.64
CA ALA A 49 14.98 -0.98 -18.37
C ALA A 49 16.21 -0.33 -17.71
N SER A 50 16.05 0.93 -17.34
CA SER A 50 16.90 1.60 -16.38
C SER A 50 16.06 1.85 -15.11
N TYR A 51 16.27 1.02 -14.09
CA TYR A 51 15.48 1.09 -12.86
C TYR A 51 15.60 2.42 -12.12
N PRO A 52 16.81 3.03 -12.02
CA PRO A 52 16.92 4.38 -11.47
C PRO A 52 16.08 5.42 -12.23
N LYS A 53 16.08 5.36 -13.58
CA LYS A 53 15.24 6.26 -14.38
C LYS A 53 13.75 6.03 -14.16
N ARG A 54 13.31 4.78 -13.97
CA ARG A 54 11.90 4.47 -13.63
C ARG A 54 11.51 5.12 -12.30
N ILE A 55 12.35 5.01 -11.28
CA ILE A 55 12.11 5.63 -9.96
C ILE A 55 12.05 7.16 -10.09
N ILE A 56 13.02 7.77 -10.76
CA ILE A 56 13.07 9.22 -10.94
C ILE A 56 11.84 9.72 -11.70
N SER A 57 11.48 9.07 -12.83
CA SER A 57 10.29 9.44 -13.61
C SER A 57 9.00 9.30 -12.81
N ALA A 58 8.88 8.26 -11.99
CA ALA A 58 7.74 8.07 -11.10
C ALA A 58 7.61 9.20 -10.08
N LEU A 59 8.71 9.58 -9.43
CA LEU A 59 8.72 10.65 -8.43
C LEU A 59 8.40 12.00 -9.04
N VAL A 60 8.97 12.32 -10.21
CA VAL A 60 8.65 13.56 -10.95
C VAL A 60 7.16 13.59 -11.32
N LEU A 61 6.63 12.49 -11.86
CA LEU A 61 5.20 12.41 -12.20
C LEU A 61 4.31 12.60 -10.96
N ASN A 62 4.64 11.97 -9.84
CA ASN A 62 3.92 12.13 -8.58
C ASN A 62 3.97 13.59 -8.08
N ILE A 63 5.13 14.25 -8.14
CA ILE A 63 5.27 15.67 -7.76
C ILE A 63 4.31 16.51 -8.58
N ILE A 64 4.29 16.37 -9.90
CA ILE A 64 3.41 17.11 -10.80
C ILE A 64 1.94 16.88 -10.43
N VAL A 65 1.54 15.62 -10.31
CA VAL A 65 0.14 15.25 -10.02
C VAL A 65 -0.32 15.79 -8.66
N PHE A 66 0.48 15.64 -7.61
CA PHE A 66 0.09 16.11 -6.28
C PHE A 66 0.11 17.64 -6.15
N ILE A 67 0.96 18.34 -6.91
CA ILE A 67 0.88 19.81 -7.04
C ILE A 67 -0.44 20.20 -7.71
N LEU A 68 -0.81 19.57 -8.83
CA LEU A 68 -2.07 19.85 -9.53
C LEU A 68 -3.28 19.57 -8.63
N LEU A 69 -3.27 18.46 -7.88
CA LEU A 69 -4.31 18.17 -6.91
C LEU A 69 -4.36 19.20 -5.78
N SER A 70 -3.21 19.65 -5.25
CA SER A 70 -3.17 20.73 -4.23
C SER A 70 -3.76 22.03 -4.77
N ILE A 71 -3.41 22.42 -5.99
CA ILE A 71 -3.96 23.62 -6.64
C ILE A 71 -5.48 23.47 -6.83
N SER A 72 -5.95 22.28 -7.24
CA SER A 72 -7.37 22.02 -7.52
C SER A 72 -8.26 22.17 -6.30
N THR A 73 -7.74 21.98 -5.07
CA THR A 73 -8.53 22.16 -3.85
C THR A 73 -8.90 23.64 -3.62
N SER A 74 -8.11 24.57 -4.15
CA SER A 74 -8.28 26.02 -3.91
C SER A 74 -8.92 26.76 -5.08
N TYR A 75 -8.56 26.42 -6.33
CA TYR A 75 -8.86 27.25 -7.50
C TYR A 75 -9.99 26.73 -8.39
N PHE A 76 -10.34 25.44 -8.35
CA PHE A 76 -11.35 24.85 -9.26
C PHE A 76 -12.62 24.44 -8.54
N ARG A 77 -13.15 25.33 -7.68
CA ARG A 77 -14.34 25.05 -6.86
C ARG A 77 -15.65 25.05 -7.66
N ASP A 78 -15.72 25.83 -8.73
CA ASP A 78 -16.94 26.04 -9.53
C ASP A 78 -17.08 25.05 -10.70
N VAL A 79 -16.14 24.11 -10.83
CA VAL A 79 -16.20 23.06 -11.87
C VAL A 79 -17.27 22.04 -11.51
N SER A 80 -18.07 21.61 -12.49
CA SER A 80 -19.11 20.60 -12.30
C SER A 80 -18.55 19.29 -11.71
N SER A 81 -19.37 18.57 -10.92
CA SER A 81 -18.98 17.30 -10.29
C SER A 81 -18.47 16.28 -11.29
N GLY A 82 -19.07 16.20 -12.51
CA GLY A 82 -18.61 15.30 -13.57
C GLY A 82 -17.25 15.71 -14.15
N GLY A 83 -17.02 17.00 -14.39
CA GLY A 83 -15.73 17.49 -14.87
C GLY A 83 -14.62 17.28 -13.84
N TYR A 84 -14.91 17.50 -12.56
CA TYR A 84 -13.96 17.29 -11.48
C TYR A 84 -13.66 15.79 -11.26
N LEU A 85 -14.65 14.91 -11.40
CA LEU A 85 -14.43 13.45 -11.39
C LEU A 85 -13.50 13.04 -12.53
N GLY A 86 -13.74 13.53 -13.76
CA GLY A 86 -12.86 13.26 -14.90
C GLY A 86 -11.42 13.68 -14.64
N PHE A 87 -11.19 14.90 -14.12
CA PHE A 87 -9.88 15.34 -13.68
C PHE A 87 -9.26 14.42 -12.64
N THR A 88 -10.03 14.07 -11.59
CA THR A 88 -9.56 13.18 -10.52
C THR A 88 -9.14 11.81 -11.07
N LEU A 89 -9.93 11.22 -11.97
CA LEU A 89 -9.59 9.93 -12.58
C LEU A 89 -8.33 9.97 -13.44
N ILE A 90 -8.07 11.09 -14.14
CA ILE A 90 -6.80 11.31 -14.88
C ILE A 90 -5.63 11.39 -13.88
N MET A 91 -5.79 12.07 -12.75
CA MET A 91 -4.77 12.12 -11.71
C MET A 91 -4.52 10.74 -11.09
N VAL A 92 -5.57 9.96 -10.82
CA VAL A 92 -5.47 8.57 -10.33
C VAL A 92 -4.74 7.69 -11.34
N PHE A 93 -5.11 7.76 -12.61
CA PHE A 93 -4.43 7.02 -13.69
C PHE A 93 -2.93 7.34 -13.72
N SER A 94 -2.58 8.63 -13.70
CA SER A 94 -1.19 9.10 -13.74
C SER A 94 -0.38 8.65 -12.51
N THR A 95 -0.93 8.77 -11.30
CA THR A 95 -0.26 8.29 -10.08
C THR A 95 -0.15 6.77 -10.04
N SER A 96 -1.09 6.05 -10.64
CA SER A 96 -1.05 4.58 -10.70
C SER A 96 0.05 4.08 -11.64
N ILE A 97 0.28 4.77 -12.76
CA ILE A 97 1.47 4.54 -13.61
C ILE A 97 2.75 4.85 -12.82
N ALA A 98 2.80 5.99 -12.13
CA ALA A 98 3.94 6.34 -11.31
C ALA A 98 4.20 5.30 -10.21
N THR A 99 3.15 4.79 -9.58
CA THR A 99 3.25 3.71 -8.58
C THR A 99 3.84 2.45 -9.18
N GLY A 100 3.37 2.01 -10.35
CA GLY A 100 3.92 0.86 -11.06
C GLY A 100 5.40 1.04 -11.45
N LEU A 101 5.77 2.22 -11.96
CA LEU A 101 7.16 2.58 -12.26
C LEU A 101 8.04 2.54 -11.01
N CYS A 102 7.56 3.14 -9.91
CA CYS A 102 8.29 3.20 -8.64
C CYS A 102 8.47 1.81 -8.03
N GLN A 103 7.40 1.02 -7.91
CA GLN A 103 7.45 -0.33 -7.33
C GLN A 103 8.34 -1.26 -8.14
N ASN A 104 8.14 -1.33 -9.47
CA ASN A 104 8.98 -2.15 -10.33
C ASN A 104 10.43 -1.69 -10.27
N GLY A 105 10.68 -0.37 -10.35
CA GLY A 105 12.01 0.20 -10.28
C GLY A 105 12.69 -0.05 -8.94
N ALA A 106 12.00 0.22 -7.83
CA ALA A 106 12.57 0.13 -6.49
C ALA A 106 12.91 -1.32 -6.10
N PHE A 107 12.00 -2.27 -6.31
CA PHE A 107 12.26 -3.68 -5.96
C PHE A 107 13.35 -4.29 -6.84
N ALA A 108 13.34 -4.04 -8.15
CA ALA A 108 14.40 -4.52 -9.03
C ALA A 108 15.75 -3.89 -8.68
N PHE A 109 15.79 -2.57 -8.44
CA PHE A 109 16.99 -1.85 -8.06
C PHE A 109 17.53 -2.30 -6.70
N ALA A 110 16.68 -2.49 -5.70
CA ALA A 110 17.09 -3.00 -4.38
C ALA A 110 17.65 -4.42 -4.46
N SER A 111 17.02 -5.28 -5.28
CA SER A 111 17.48 -6.67 -5.50
C SER A 111 18.87 -6.72 -6.14
N SER A 112 19.25 -5.74 -6.96
CA SER A 112 20.56 -5.69 -7.62
C SER A 112 21.75 -5.56 -6.67
N PHE A 113 21.51 -5.02 -5.45
CA PHE A 113 22.57 -4.95 -4.44
C PHE A 113 22.94 -6.32 -3.85
N GLY A 114 22.12 -7.35 -4.04
CA GLY A 114 22.34 -8.69 -3.50
C GLY A 114 22.27 -8.78 -1.98
N ARG A 115 21.69 -7.79 -1.32
CA ARG A 115 21.51 -7.71 0.12
C ARG A 115 20.03 -7.60 0.47
N PRO A 116 19.47 -8.54 1.24
CA PRO A 116 18.04 -8.56 1.60
C PRO A 116 17.61 -7.34 2.40
N GLU A 117 18.53 -6.67 3.11
CA GLU A 117 18.25 -5.49 3.92
C GLU A 117 17.68 -4.32 3.11
N TYR A 118 18.06 -4.19 1.82
CA TYR A 118 17.50 -3.15 0.95
C TYR A 118 16.03 -3.43 0.61
N ILE A 119 15.67 -4.69 0.36
CA ILE A 119 14.28 -5.10 0.16
C ILE A 119 13.47 -4.87 1.44
N GLN A 120 14.02 -5.26 2.58
CA GLN A 120 13.37 -5.06 3.87
C GLN A 120 13.15 -3.57 4.16
N ALA A 121 14.10 -2.70 3.85
CA ALA A 121 13.94 -1.26 4.03
C ALA A 121 12.75 -0.72 3.23
N ILE A 122 12.57 -1.17 1.96
CA ILE A 122 11.40 -0.81 1.16
C ILE A 122 10.11 -1.31 1.81
N MET A 123 10.08 -2.59 2.22
CA MET A 123 8.90 -3.19 2.86
C MET A 123 8.54 -2.46 4.16
N THR A 124 9.53 -2.15 4.99
CA THR A 124 9.33 -1.40 6.25
C THR A 124 8.82 0.02 5.97
N GLY A 125 9.37 0.71 4.96
CA GLY A 125 8.88 2.03 4.55
C GLY A 125 7.41 2.01 4.12
N GLN A 126 6.97 0.96 3.45
CA GLN A 126 5.55 0.78 3.10
C GLN A 126 4.66 0.64 4.35
N ALA A 127 5.12 -0.09 5.38
CA ALA A 127 4.37 -0.23 6.63
C ALA A 127 4.28 1.11 7.39
N VAL A 128 5.37 1.85 7.48
CA VAL A 128 5.37 3.21 8.08
C VAL A 128 4.37 4.11 7.35
N ALA A 129 4.31 4.05 6.01
CA ALA A 129 3.34 4.80 5.22
C ALA A 129 1.88 4.40 5.51
N GLY A 130 1.63 3.18 5.98
CA GLY A 130 0.31 2.72 6.44
C GLY A 130 -0.05 3.23 7.85
N VAL A 131 0.91 3.30 8.77
CA VAL A 131 0.71 3.77 10.15
C VAL A 131 0.36 5.25 10.20
N LEU A 132 1.07 6.09 9.45
CA LEU A 132 0.93 7.55 9.52
C LEU A 132 -0.49 8.07 9.26
N PRO A 133 -1.24 7.63 8.23
CA PRO A 133 -2.61 8.07 8.00
C PRO A 133 -3.57 7.69 9.13
N SER A 134 -3.41 6.49 9.70
CA SER A 134 -4.25 6.02 10.81
C SER A 134 -4.06 6.88 12.06
N VAL A 135 -2.80 7.22 12.39
CA VAL A 135 -2.48 8.13 13.50
C VAL A 135 -3.06 9.53 13.25
N ALA A 136 -2.86 10.07 12.04
CA ALA A 136 -3.37 11.39 11.67
C ALA A 136 -4.90 11.46 11.79
N GLN A 137 -5.61 10.41 11.37
CA GLN A 137 -7.05 10.32 11.46
C GLN A 137 -7.54 10.28 12.92
N ILE A 138 -6.90 9.49 13.78
CA ILE A 138 -7.22 9.45 15.21
C ILE A 138 -7.02 10.83 15.85
N ILE A 139 -5.89 11.48 15.58
CA ILE A 139 -5.61 12.82 16.11
C ILE A 139 -6.65 13.82 15.61
N SER A 140 -7.01 13.78 14.32
CA SER A 140 -8.02 14.68 13.73
C SER A 140 -9.37 14.54 14.43
N VAL A 141 -9.86 13.31 14.62
CA VAL A 141 -11.15 13.04 15.28
C VAL A 141 -11.13 13.48 16.75
N LEU A 142 -10.02 13.28 17.46
CA LEU A 142 -9.90 13.67 18.87
C LEU A 142 -9.72 15.18 19.06
N ALA A 143 -9.13 15.88 18.09
CA ALA A 143 -8.89 17.32 18.15
C ALA A 143 -10.18 18.15 17.94
N VAL A 144 -11.18 17.61 17.25
CA VAL A 144 -12.47 18.30 17.05
C VAL A 144 -13.33 18.12 18.30
N PRO A 145 -13.80 19.18 18.99
CA PRO A 145 -14.74 19.07 20.10
C PRO A 145 -16.04 18.40 19.64
N PRO A 146 -16.78 17.68 20.53
CA PRO A 146 -18.11 17.23 20.20
C PRO A 146 -18.97 18.44 19.84
N PRO A 147 -19.86 18.32 18.82
CA PRO A 147 -20.71 19.44 18.42
C PRO A 147 -21.61 19.85 19.61
N ASP A 148 -21.56 21.11 19.96
CA ASP A 148 -22.51 21.67 20.92
C ASP A 148 -23.91 21.59 20.33
N ASN A 149 -24.89 21.17 21.13
CA ASN A 149 -26.31 20.89 20.75
C ASN A 149 -27.07 22.09 20.12
N TRP A 150 -26.43 23.27 19.98
CA TRP A 150 -27.02 24.50 19.45
C TRP A 150 -26.50 24.93 18.07
N ALA A 151 -25.49 24.25 17.52
CA ALA A 151 -25.01 24.57 16.18
C ALA A 151 -25.99 24.01 15.13
N SER A 152 -26.43 24.85 14.18
CA SER A 152 -27.28 24.41 13.08
C SER A 152 -26.56 23.42 12.17
N ALA A 153 -27.27 22.45 11.59
CA ALA A 153 -26.72 21.46 10.68
C ALA A 153 -25.95 22.09 9.49
N GLU A 154 -26.42 23.24 8.99
CA GLU A 154 -25.75 24.01 7.94
C GLU A 154 -24.41 24.60 8.39
N THR A 155 -24.31 25.10 9.62
CA THR A 155 -23.08 25.64 10.17
C THR A 155 -22.05 24.54 10.38
N LEU A 156 -22.48 23.38 10.87
CA LEU A 156 -21.62 22.18 11.03
C LEU A 156 -21.12 21.69 9.67
N ALA A 157 -21.98 21.55 8.67
CA ALA A 157 -21.62 21.12 7.32
C ALA A 157 -20.64 22.09 6.64
N ALA A 158 -20.81 23.41 6.84
CA ALA A 158 -19.91 24.42 6.27
C ALA A 158 -18.52 24.40 6.93
N VAL A 159 -18.44 24.18 8.23
CA VAL A 159 -17.16 24.05 8.96
C VAL A 159 -16.47 22.75 8.55
N GLU A 160 -17.18 21.65 8.49
CA GLU A 160 -16.68 20.34 8.08
C GLU A 160 -16.18 20.35 6.63
N GLY A 161 -16.87 21.02 5.71
CA GLY A 161 -16.44 21.21 4.33
C GLY A 161 -15.13 22.00 4.19
N LYS A 162 -14.92 23.05 5.02
CA LYS A 162 -13.65 23.81 5.04
C LYS A 162 -12.52 22.99 5.62
N ASP A 163 -12.77 22.24 6.68
CA ASP A 163 -11.76 21.36 7.30
C ASP A 163 -11.36 20.22 6.38
N ASN A 164 -12.31 19.62 5.66
CA ASN A 164 -12.05 18.60 4.67
C ASN A 164 -11.18 19.11 3.51
N THR A 165 -11.44 20.34 3.02
CA THR A 165 -10.64 20.97 1.96
C THR A 165 -9.21 21.24 2.43
N ARG A 166 -9.06 21.78 3.64
CA ARG A 166 -7.74 22.05 4.25
C ARG A 166 -6.95 20.75 4.48
N SER A 167 -7.62 19.72 4.98
CA SER A 167 -7.01 18.41 5.19
C SER A 167 -6.53 17.79 3.89
N ALA A 168 -7.33 17.84 2.81
CA ALA A 168 -6.94 17.34 1.50
C ALA A 168 -5.74 18.11 0.93
N PHE A 169 -5.72 19.43 1.04
CA PHE A 169 -4.58 20.25 0.64
C PHE A 169 -3.29 19.83 1.36
N VAL A 170 -3.35 19.67 2.69
CA VAL A 170 -2.20 19.23 3.49
C VAL A 170 -1.75 17.82 3.09
N TYR A 171 -2.68 16.89 2.84
CA TYR A 171 -2.32 15.53 2.37
C TYR A 171 -1.58 15.56 1.04
N PHE A 172 -2.06 16.32 0.06
CA PHE A 172 -1.42 16.41 -1.26
C PHE A 172 -0.07 17.15 -1.19
N LEU A 173 0.02 18.20 -0.39
CA LEU A 173 1.28 18.92 -0.17
C LEU A 173 2.31 18.04 0.54
N THR A 174 1.90 17.26 1.54
CA THR A 174 2.76 16.29 2.23
C THR A 174 3.28 15.22 1.27
N ALA A 175 2.41 14.68 0.40
CA ALA A 175 2.81 13.73 -0.63
C ALA A 175 3.83 14.32 -1.61
N THR A 176 3.65 15.58 -1.99
CA THR A 176 4.61 16.34 -2.81
C THR A 176 5.96 16.45 -2.10
N GLY A 177 5.96 16.88 -0.83
CA GLY A 177 7.18 17.01 -0.02
C GLY A 177 7.94 15.70 0.13
N ILE A 178 7.24 14.60 0.45
CA ILE A 178 7.82 13.27 0.56
C ILE A 178 8.42 12.83 -0.79
N SER A 179 7.73 13.08 -1.92
CA SER A 179 8.23 12.74 -3.25
C SER A 179 9.50 13.50 -3.60
N ILE A 180 9.57 14.78 -3.25
CA ILE A 180 10.78 15.62 -3.44
C ILE A 180 11.94 15.09 -2.57
N LEU A 181 11.71 14.85 -1.29
CA LEU A 181 12.74 14.30 -0.39
C LEU A 181 13.25 12.95 -0.88
N THR A 182 12.34 12.07 -1.32
CA THR A 182 12.70 10.76 -1.88
C THR A 182 13.51 10.91 -3.16
N LEU A 183 13.17 11.86 -4.03
CA LEU A 183 13.92 12.16 -5.24
C LEU A 183 15.37 12.54 -4.90
N PHE A 184 15.58 13.44 -3.94
CA PHE A 184 16.93 13.79 -3.48
C PHE A 184 17.68 12.61 -2.86
N ALA A 185 16.99 11.78 -2.05
CA ALA A 185 17.58 10.61 -1.42
C ALA A 185 17.96 9.51 -2.45
N THR A 186 17.33 9.49 -3.62
CA THR A 186 17.63 8.52 -4.68
C THR A 186 19.00 8.75 -5.32
N PHE A 187 19.45 10.00 -5.47
CA PHE A 187 20.73 10.30 -6.14
C PHE A 187 21.96 9.68 -5.48
N PRO A 188 22.19 9.82 -4.16
CA PRO A 188 23.35 9.18 -3.51
C PRO A 188 23.26 7.64 -3.59
N LEU A 189 22.07 7.05 -3.56
CA LEU A 189 21.89 5.61 -3.70
C LEU A 189 22.27 5.12 -5.10
N VAL A 190 21.86 5.85 -6.14
CA VAL A 190 22.26 5.55 -7.53
C VAL A 190 23.78 5.67 -7.71
N ARG A 191 24.40 6.72 -7.18
CA ARG A 191 25.87 6.88 -7.22
C ARG A 191 26.60 5.73 -6.52
N LYS A 192 26.11 5.31 -5.37
CA LYS A 192 26.67 4.17 -4.64
C LYS A 192 26.57 2.87 -5.45
N HIS A 193 25.44 2.62 -6.08
CA HIS A 193 25.23 1.45 -6.94
C HIS A 193 26.20 1.45 -8.14
N SER A 194 26.35 2.58 -8.84
CA SER A 194 27.28 2.70 -9.96
C SER A 194 28.73 2.40 -9.55
N ARG A 195 29.18 2.91 -8.39
CA ARG A 195 30.52 2.62 -7.85
C ARG A 195 30.71 1.13 -7.52
N ILE A 196 29.69 0.48 -6.96
CA ILE A 196 29.74 -0.97 -6.67
C ILE A 196 29.87 -1.76 -7.98
N LEU A 197 29.12 -1.39 -9.02
CA LEU A 197 29.20 -2.04 -10.33
C LEU A 197 30.59 -1.83 -10.97
N GLU A 198 31.10 -0.61 -10.95
CA GLU A 198 32.43 -0.27 -11.49
C GLU A 198 33.53 -1.07 -10.78
N SER A 199 33.53 -1.12 -9.44
CA SER A 199 34.53 -1.88 -8.67
C SER A 199 34.41 -3.39 -8.93
N ARG A 200 33.23 -3.94 -9.11
CA ARG A 200 33.05 -5.34 -9.50
C ARG A 200 33.61 -5.63 -10.88
N MET A 201 33.29 -4.78 -11.86
CA MET A 201 33.80 -4.94 -13.23
C MET A 201 35.33 -4.86 -13.28
N GLN A 202 35.98 -4.05 -12.44
CA GLN A 202 37.45 -3.95 -12.34
C GLN A 202 38.09 -5.18 -11.69
N MET A 203 37.36 -5.93 -10.86
CA MET A 203 37.82 -7.16 -10.21
C MET A 203 37.75 -8.40 -11.11
N LEU A 204 36.99 -8.33 -12.22
CA LEU A 204 36.83 -9.46 -13.13
C LEU A 204 38.07 -9.60 -14.02
N THR A 205 38.75 -10.74 -13.94
CA THR A 205 39.99 -11.02 -14.61
C THR A 205 39.85 -11.65 -15.99
N SER A 206 38.65 -12.15 -16.31
CA SER A 206 38.35 -12.79 -17.59
C SER A 206 37.12 -12.19 -18.29
N VAL A 207 37.11 -12.24 -19.62
CA VAL A 207 35.98 -11.81 -20.45
C VAL A 207 34.73 -12.65 -20.16
N GLU A 208 34.92 -13.94 -19.89
CA GLU A 208 33.81 -14.85 -19.54
C GLU A 208 33.14 -14.49 -18.21
N GLU A 209 33.92 -14.13 -17.18
CA GLU A 209 33.37 -13.65 -15.90
C GLU A 209 32.65 -12.31 -16.08
N ALA A 210 33.18 -11.41 -16.92
CA ALA A 210 32.55 -10.15 -17.25
C ALA A 210 31.22 -10.34 -18.02
N GLU A 211 31.12 -11.33 -18.90
CA GLU A 211 29.88 -11.68 -19.59
C GLU A 211 28.83 -12.31 -18.66
N GLN A 212 29.26 -13.16 -17.73
CA GLN A 212 28.36 -13.74 -16.72
C GLN A 212 27.87 -12.71 -15.73
N ALA A 213 28.66 -11.69 -15.41
CA ALA A 213 28.26 -10.60 -14.52
C ALA A 213 27.33 -9.57 -15.19
N LYS A 214 27.26 -9.54 -16.54
CA LYS A 214 26.32 -8.69 -17.26
C LYS A 214 24.90 -9.06 -16.90
N ARG A 215 24.07 -8.02 -16.74
CA ARG A 215 22.65 -8.17 -16.51
C ARG A 215 22.01 -9.06 -17.56
N LYS A 216 21.39 -10.16 -17.10
CA LYS A 216 20.71 -11.11 -17.97
C LYS A 216 19.23 -10.76 -18.09
N VAL A 217 18.72 -10.65 -19.30
CA VAL A 217 17.30 -10.57 -19.56
C VAL A 217 16.70 -11.97 -19.39
N VAL A 218 15.87 -12.14 -18.37
CA VAL A 218 15.29 -13.44 -18.04
C VAL A 218 13.80 -13.40 -18.31
N GLY A 219 13.29 -14.39 -19.05
CA GLY A 219 11.87 -14.51 -19.32
C GLY A 219 11.07 -14.74 -18.01
N MET A 220 9.86 -14.19 -17.95
CA MET A 220 8.95 -14.32 -16.79
C MET A 220 8.69 -15.79 -16.44
N TRP A 221 8.60 -16.66 -17.44
CA TRP A 221 8.38 -18.11 -17.23
C TRP A 221 9.56 -18.80 -16.56
N THR A 222 10.78 -18.39 -16.88
CA THR A 222 11.99 -18.90 -16.23
C THR A 222 12.06 -18.50 -14.77
N LEU A 223 11.70 -17.24 -14.46
CA LEU A 223 11.60 -16.75 -13.08
C LEU A 223 10.48 -17.47 -12.30
N TYR A 224 9.32 -17.70 -12.95
CA TYR A 224 8.24 -18.45 -12.35
C TYR A 224 8.68 -19.86 -11.95
N LYS A 225 9.38 -20.59 -12.81
CA LYS A 225 9.90 -21.93 -12.48
C LYS A 225 10.81 -21.94 -11.26
N LYS A 226 11.61 -20.90 -11.06
CA LYS A 226 12.53 -20.77 -9.91
C LYS A 226 11.85 -20.28 -8.63
N LEU A 227 10.87 -19.39 -8.76
CA LEU A 227 10.30 -18.61 -7.65
C LEU A 227 8.81 -18.90 -7.37
N HIS A 228 8.21 -19.91 -8.00
CA HIS A 228 6.75 -20.15 -7.95
C HIS A 228 6.18 -20.25 -6.54
N TRP A 229 6.86 -20.91 -5.60
CA TRP A 229 6.40 -20.99 -4.20
C TRP A 229 6.41 -19.62 -3.52
N LEU A 230 7.47 -18.83 -3.68
CA LEU A 230 7.56 -17.50 -3.11
C LEU A 230 6.58 -16.52 -3.78
N ALA A 231 6.44 -16.61 -5.11
CA ALA A 231 5.50 -15.81 -5.87
C ALA A 231 4.05 -16.10 -5.48
N ALA A 232 3.69 -17.39 -5.37
CA ALA A 232 2.37 -17.81 -4.89
C ALA A 232 2.11 -17.37 -3.45
N SER A 233 3.13 -17.46 -2.57
CA SER A 233 3.03 -17.01 -1.18
C SER A 233 2.74 -15.51 -1.10
N VAL A 234 3.48 -14.70 -1.83
CA VAL A 234 3.27 -13.24 -1.90
C VAL A 234 1.89 -12.92 -2.45
N PHE A 235 1.52 -13.56 -3.56
CA PHE A 235 0.20 -13.37 -4.18
C PHE A 235 -0.93 -13.64 -3.18
N ILE A 236 -0.95 -14.82 -2.54
CA ILE A 236 -1.99 -15.23 -1.58
C ILE A 236 -1.95 -14.29 -0.35
N CYS A 237 -0.77 -14.01 0.18
CA CYS A 237 -0.59 -13.14 1.34
C CYS A 237 -1.27 -11.79 1.12
N PHE A 238 -1.00 -11.14 -0.01
CA PHE A 238 -1.56 -9.83 -0.32
C PHE A 238 -3.01 -9.88 -0.82
N ALA A 239 -3.45 -10.98 -1.44
CA ALA A 239 -4.86 -11.18 -1.78
C ALA A 239 -5.74 -11.28 -0.52
N VAL A 240 -5.33 -12.10 0.44
CA VAL A 240 -6.04 -12.26 1.72
C VAL A 240 -6.03 -10.95 2.54
N THR A 241 -4.96 -10.16 2.43
CA THR A 241 -4.86 -8.85 3.10
C THR A 241 -5.97 -7.88 2.70
N MET A 242 -6.44 -7.91 1.47
CA MET A 242 -7.43 -6.94 0.98
C MET A 242 -8.83 -7.08 1.61
N PHE A 243 -9.06 -8.12 2.39
CA PHE A 243 -10.30 -8.29 3.15
C PHE A 243 -10.31 -7.48 4.45
N PHE A 244 -9.13 -7.15 5.03
CA PHE A 244 -9.09 -6.47 6.32
C PHE A 244 -9.77 -5.08 6.30
N PRO A 245 -9.60 -4.22 5.27
CA PRO A 245 -10.25 -2.92 5.26
C PRO A 245 -11.77 -3.00 5.26
N VAL A 246 -12.32 -3.99 4.57
CA VAL A 246 -13.77 -4.20 4.46
C VAL A 246 -14.38 -4.56 5.83
N PHE A 247 -13.77 -5.52 6.53
CA PHE A 247 -14.21 -5.89 7.87
C PHE A 247 -13.97 -4.79 8.90
N THR A 248 -12.80 -4.13 8.83
CA THR A 248 -12.42 -3.10 9.81
C THR A 248 -13.40 -1.93 9.81
N GLN A 249 -13.93 -1.54 8.64
CA GLN A 249 -14.93 -0.46 8.53
C GLN A 249 -16.28 -0.80 9.14
N LYS A 250 -16.61 -2.08 9.29
CA LYS A 250 -17.89 -2.57 9.80
C LYS A 250 -17.86 -2.93 11.29
N ILE A 251 -16.67 -3.06 11.89
CA ILE A 251 -16.53 -3.50 13.29
C ILE A 251 -16.48 -2.30 14.22
N VAL A 252 -17.35 -2.35 15.23
CA VAL A 252 -17.47 -1.35 16.30
C VAL A 252 -17.16 -1.97 17.66
N SER A 253 -16.86 -1.12 18.66
CA SER A 253 -16.61 -1.56 20.04
C SER A 253 -17.79 -2.36 20.60
N VAL A 254 -17.48 -3.30 21.49
CA VAL A 254 -18.50 -4.06 22.25
C VAL A 254 -19.11 -3.25 23.38
N VAL A 255 -18.54 -2.08 23.70
CA VAL A 255 -19.09 -1.16 24.70
C VAL A 255 -20.27 -0.40 24.07
N PRO A 256 -21.46 -0.37 24.72
CA PRO A 256 -22.60 0.38 24.24
C PRO A 256 -22.26 1.85 23.97
N GLN A 257 -22.71 2.39 22.84
CA GLN A 257 -22.32 3.72 22.36
C GLN A 257 -22.67 4.87 23.33
N ASP A 258 -23.76 4.72 24.09
CA ASP A 258 -24.20 5.66 25.14
C ASP A 258 -23.22 5.75 26.32
N LYS A 259 -22.43 4.70 26.56
CA LYS A 259 -21.44 4.60 27.66
C LYS A 259 -20.00 4.58 27.19
N ALA A 260 -19.78 4.54 25.87
CA ALA A 260 -18.47 4.39 25.29
C ALA A 260 -17.64 5.70 25.47
N PRO A 261 -16.42 5.64 26.03
CA PRO A 261 -15.51 6.76 25.98
C PRO A 261 -15.18 7.10 24.54
N ARG A 262 -14.79 8.35 24.27
CA ARG A 262 -14.57 8.88 22.93
C ARG A 262 -13.67 8.01 22.04
N LEU A 263 -12.69 7.33 22.63
CA LEU A 263 -11.80 6.39 21.92
C LEU A 263 -12.51 5.13 21.39
N LEU A 264 -13.61 4.71 22.02
CA LEU A 264 -14.36 3.52 21.64
C LEU A 264 -15.60 3.84 20.79
N GLN A 265 -15.86 5.11 20.51
CA GLN A 265 -16.89 5.51 19.56
C GLN A 265 -16.47 5.16 18.12
N PRO A 266 -17.41 4.85 17.21
CA PRO A 266 -17.09 4.37 15.86
C PRO A 266 -16.12 5.28 15.10
N GLY A 267 -16.25 6.60 15.22
CA GLY A 267 -15.38 7.57 14.56
C GLY A 267 -13.91 7.47 14.93
N THR A 268 -13.58 6.97 16.13
CA THR A 268 -12.21 6.76 16.59
C THR A 268 -11.82 5.29 16.60
N PHE A 269 -12.75 4.40 16.95
CA PHE A 269 -12.49 2.96 17.07
C PHE A 269 -12.10 2.31 15.73
N ILE A 270 -12.77 2.69 14.64
CA ILE A 270 -12.43 2.19 13.29
C ILE A 270 -10.99 2.57 12.91
N PRO A 271 -10.55 3.86 13.01
CA PRO A 271 -9.14 4.23 12.83
C PRO A 271 -8.17 3.49 13.76
N ILE A 272 -8.55 3.20 15.01
CA ILE A 272 -7.73 2.39 15.93
C ILE A 272 -7.58 0.96 15.40
N GLY A 273 -8.63 0.36 14.84
CA GLY A 273 -8.56 -0.94 14.18
C GLY A 273 -7.55 -0.93 13.01
N PHE A 274 -7.60 0.08 12.16
CA PHE A 274 -6.61 0.27 11.09
C PHE A 274 -5.19 0.46 11.65
N LEU A 275 -5.02 1.23 12.70
CA LEU A 275 -3.73 1.44 13.35
C LEU A 275 -3.18 0.13 13.92
N ALA A 276 -4.00 -0.66 14.61
CA ALA A 276 -3.60 -1.94 15.19
C ALA A 276 -3.06 -2.90 14.12
N TRP A 277 -3.75 -2.98 12.97
CA TRP A 277 -3.30 -3.79 11.84
C TRP A 277 -1.98 -3.26 11.25
N ASN A 278 -1.87 -1.95 10.99
CA ASN A 278 -0.67 -1.35 10.42
C ASN A 278 0.55 -1.46 11.36
N LEU A 279 0.35 -1.33 12.68
CA LEU A 279 1.40 -1.58 13.66
C LEU A 279 1.81 -3.05 13.67
N GLY A 280 0.86 -3.97 13.62
CA GLY A 280 1.15 -5.40 13.46
C GLY A 280 2.00 -5.65 12.22
N ASP A 281 1.60 -5.12 11.05
CA ASP A 281 2.34 -5.24 9.79
C ASP A 281 3.78 -4.69 9.91
N LEU A 282 3.94 -3.53 10.54
CA LEU A 282 5.25 -2.94 10.79
C LEU A 282 6.11 -3.85 11.69
N PHE A 283 5.57 -4.34 12.80
CA PHE A 283 6.26 -5.30 13.66
C PHE A 283 6.63 -6.58 12.94
N GLY A 284 5.72 -7.14 12.14
CA GLY A 284 5.98 -8.31 11.33
C GLY A 284 7.14 -8.10 10.36
N ARG A 285 7.22 -6.95 9.68
CA ARG A 285 8.33 -6.62 8.79
C ARG A 285 9.64 -6.44 9.54
N LEU A 286 9.64 -5.78 10.70
CA LEU A 286 10.82 -5.62 11.53
C LEU A 286 11.31 -6.95 12.11
N SER A 287 10.41 -7.88 12.42
CA SER A 287 10.78 -9.21 12.95
C SER A 287 11.61 -10.04 11.97
N THR A 288 11.58 -9.73 10.67
CA THR A 288 12.43 -10.38 9.67
C THR A 288 13.92 -10.04 9.79
N LEU A 289 14.29 -9.01 10.59
CA LEU A 289 15.67 -8.76 11.00
C LEU A 289 16.23 -9.81 11.96
N LEU A 290 15.34 -10.48 12.67
CA LEU A 290 15.70 -11.57 13.58
C LEU A 290 15.98 -12.85 12.75
N PRO A 291 16.77 -13.81 13.29
CA PRO A 291 17.16 -15.03 12.58
C PRO A 291 16.00 -15.99 12.23
N PHE A 292 14.76 -15.59 12.49
CA PHE A 292 13.56 -16.39 12.26
C PHE A 292 12.88 -16.17 10.91
N SER A 293 13.52 -15.51 9.97
CA SER A 293 12.93 -15.20 8.66
C SER A 293 12.88 -16.40 7.73
N MET A 294 12.37 -17.49 7.93
CA MET A 294 12.27 -18.73 7.13
C MET A 294 12.37 -18.58 5.59
N ARG A 295 13.09 -17.54 5.11
CA ARG A 295 13.22 -17.12 3.71
C ARG A 295 13.83 -18.21 2.82
N THR A 296 14.57 -19.14 3.40
CA THR A 296 15.17 -20.30 2.73
C THR A 296 14.23 -21.49 2.57
N CYS A 297 13.01 -21.41 3.15
CA CYS A 297 12.00 -22.48 3.14
C CYS A 297 10.72 -22.06 2.39
N PRO A 298 10.73 -21.96 1.03
CA PRO A 298 9.63 -21.39 0.25
C PRO A 298 8.29 -22.12 0.44
N ILE A 299 8.32 -23.45 0.57
CA ILE A 299 7.12 -24.28 0.76
C ILE A 299 6.46 -23.96 2.12
N VAL A 300 7.27 -23.75 3.16
CA VAL A 300 6.75 -23.40 4.49
C VAL A 300 6.07 -22.04 4.43
N LEU A 301 6.68 -21.06 3.78
CA LEU A 301 6.07 -19.74 3.57
C LEU A 301 4.76 -19.82 2.78
N PHE A 302 4.70 -20.71 1.78
CA PHE A 302 3.48 -20.97 1.03
C PHE A 302 2.36 -21.55 1.90
N ILE A 303 2.66 -22.52 2.75
CA ILE A 303 1.69 -23.08 3.70
C ILE A 303 1.19 -21.99 4.66
N PHE A 304 2.08 -21.17 5.22
CA PHE A 304 1.70 -20.06 6.08
C PHE A 304 0.81 -19.03 5.36
N SER A 305 1.03 -18.78 4.06
CA SER A 305 0.17 -17.86 3.29
C SER A 305 -1.27 -18.36 3.18
N ILE A 306 -1.47 -19.68 3.05
CA ILE A 306 -2.80 -20.31 3.04
C ILE A 306 -3.43 -20.25 4.45
N LEU A 307 -2.68 -20.67 5.48
CA LEU A 307 -3.16 -20.69 6.87
C LEU A 307 -3.58 -19.30 7.34
N ARG A 308 -2.97 -18.26 6.80
CA ARG A 308 -3.31 -16.87 7.08
C ARG A 308 -4.76 -16.52 6.71
N GLY A 309 -5.37 -17.23 5.76
CA GLY A 309 -6.80 -17.13 5.47
C GLY A 309 -7.70 -17.43 6.67
N GLY A 310 -7.18 -18.16 7.67
CA GLY A 310 -7.87 -18.44 8.94
C GLY A 310 -8.14 -17.20 9.81
N PHE A 311 -7.52 -16.04 9.52
CA PHE A 311 -7.88 -14.78 10.17
C PHE A 311 -9.25 -14.24 9.72
N LEU A 312 -9.71 -14.57 8.50
CA LEU A 312 -10.98 -14.06 8.00
C LEU A 312 -12.18 -14.50 8.84
N PRO A 313 -12.33 -15.80 9.22
CA PRO A 313 -13.38 -16.21 10.13
C PRO A 313 -13.34 -15.53 11.51
N LEU A 314 -12.16 -15.13 12.00
CA LEU A 314 -12.03 -14.47 13.30
C LEU A 314 -12.72 -13.09 13.32
N TYR A 315 -12.81 -12.40 12.19
CA TYR A 315 -13.60 -11.17 12.10
C TYR A 315 -15.07 -11.39 12.38
N LEU A 316 -15.64 -12.54 11.99
CA LEU A 316 -17.04 -12.88 12.22
C LEU A 316 -17.36 -13.11 13.71
N LEU A 317 -16.35 -13.28 14.55
CA LEU A 317 -16.51 -13.39 16.01
C LEU A 317 -16.58 -12.02 16.70
N CYS A 318 -16.27 -10.94 15.97
CA CYS A 318 -16.26 -9.57 16.47
C CYS A 318 -17.61 -8.87 16.26
N ASN A 319 -17.76 -7.66 16.81
CA ASN A 319 -19.00 -6.88 16.76
C ASN A 319 -19.17 -6.17 15.39
N ILE A 320 -19.70 -6.89 14.39
CA ILE A 320 -19.95 -6.35 13.05
C ILE A 320 -21.26 -5.55 13.08
N GLU A 321 -21.22 -4.28 12.67
CA GLU A 321 -22.39 -3.39 12.52
C GLU A 321 -23.30 -3.34 13.77
N ASN A 322 -22.72 -3.57 14.95
CA ASN A 322 -23.44 -3.64 16.25
C ASN A 322 -24.48 -4.78 16.36
N ASN A 323 -24.35 -5.83 15.54
CA ASN A 323 -25.24 -7.01 15.58
C ASN A 323 -24.89 -7.97 16.73
N GLY A 324 -23.92 -7.62 17.58
CA GLY A 324 -23.42 -8.42 18.69
C GLY A 324 -22.16 -9.22 18.33
N ALA A 325 -21.32 -9.43 19.33
CA ALA A 325 -20.07 -10.18 19.20
C ALA A 325 -20.20 -11.55 19.86
N VAL A 326 -19.67 -12.60 19.23
CA VAL A 326 -19.47 -13.91 19.85
C VAL A 326 -18.41 -13.78 20.96
N ILE A 327 -17.29 -13.12 20.64
CA ILE A 327 -16.25 -12.79 21.62
C ILE A 327 -16.38 -11.30 21.98
N LYS A 328 -16.96 -11.04 23.17
CA LYS A 328 -17.21 -9.69 23.67
C LYS A 328 -15.93 -9.03 24.22
N SER A 329 -14.94 -8.79 23.35
CA SER A 329 -13.65 -8.21 23.76
C SER A 329 -13.04 -7.37 22.66
N ASP A 330 -12.94 -6.05 22.89
CA ASP A 330 -12.21 -5.14 22.00
C ASP A 330 -10.71 -5.45 21.94
N THR A 331 -10.14 -5.95 23.04
CA THR A 331 -8.73 -6.38 23.09
C THR A 331 -8.49 -7.57 22.16
N PHE A 332 -9.39 -8.55 22.11
CA PHE A 332 -9.31 -9.66 21.18
C PHE A 332 -9.30 -9.15 19.73
N TYR A 333 -10.22 -8.24 19.39
CA TYR A 333 -10.28 -7.64 18.06
C TYR A 333 -8.99 -6.90 17.70
N LEU A 334 -8.52 -5.99 18.56
CA LEU A 334 -7.40 -5.12 18.24
C LEU A 334 -6.05 -5.87 18.21
N PHE A 335 -5.79 -6.75 19.17
CA PHE A 335 -4.48 -7.40 19.26
C PHE A 335 -4.42 -8.74 18.55
N VAL A 336 -5.42 -9.61 18.70
CA VAL A 336 -5.39 -10.95 18.09
C VAL A 336 -5.81 -10.85 16.62
N VAL A 337 -6.97 -10.26 16.32
CA VAL A 337 -7.49 -10.24 14.95
C VAL A 337 -6.69 -9.24 14.13
N GLN A 338 -6.68 -7.96 14.48
CA GLN A 338 -6.01 -6.91 13.70
C GLN A 338 -4.49 -7.01 13.80
N GLY A 339 -3.95 -6.97 15.02
CA GLY A 339 -2.50 -7.00 15.24
C GLY A 339 -1.85 -8.29 14.75
N GLY A 340 -2.45 -9.46 15.04
CA GLY A 340 -1.96 -10.77 14.58
C GLY A 340 -2.03 -10.91 13.06
N PHE A 341 -3.14 -10.48 12.43
CA PHE A 341 -3.29 -10.49 10.98
C PHE A 341 -2.27 -9.57 10.30
N GLY A 342 -2.05 -8.36 10.83
CA GLY A 342 -1.03 -7.44 10.37
C GLY A 342 0.38 -8.04 10.53
N ALA A 343 0.73 -8.54 11.71
CA ALA A 343 2.05 -9.11 11.99
C ALA A 343 2.41 -10.26 11.05
N THR A 344 1.47 -11.17 10.82
CA THR A 344 1.66 -12.25 9.85
C THR A 344 1.80 -11.74 8.42
N ASN A 345 1.12 -10.63 8.04
CA ASN A 345 1.29 -9.99 6.74
C ASN A 345 2.71 -9.46 6.55
N GLY A 346 3.16 -8.65 7.49
CA GLY A 346 4.46 -8.02 7.41
C GLY A 346 5.61 -9.02 7.38
N TRP A 347 5.55 -10.01 8.28
CA TRP A 347 6.57 -11.06 8.35
C TRP A 347 6.62 -11.91 7.09
N LEU A 348 5.47 -12.43 6.64
CA LEU A 348 5.40 -13.32 5.49
C LEU A 348 5.76 -12.59 4.18
N GLY A 349 5.15 -11.43 3.93
CA GLY A 349 5.42 -10.64 2.75
C GLY A 349 6.89 -10.25 2.64
N SER A 350 7.50 -9.78 3.73
CA SER A 350 8.92 -9.42 3.75
C SER A 350 9.83 -10.62 3.58
N SER A 351 9.56 -11.74 4.27
CA SER A 351 10.35 -12.96 4.14
C SER A 351 10.37 -13.50 2.71
N CYS A 352 9.21 -13.51 2.03
CA CYS A 352 9.11 -13.96 0.64
C CYS A 352 9.84 -13.01 -0.32
N MET A 353 9.66 -11.70 -0.16
CA MET A 353 10.30 -10.69 -1.03
C MET A 353 11.82 -10.70 -0.88
N MET A 354 12.32 -10.82 0.35
CA MET A 354 13.76 -10.92 0.65
C MET A 354 14.37 -12.23 0.14
N GLY A 355 13.63 -13.34 0.30
CA GLY A 355 14.11 -14.68 -0.07
C GLY A 355 14.28 -14.89 -1.58
N ALA A 356 13.60 -14.10 -2.42
CA ALA A 356 13.67 -14.29 -3.86
C ALA A 356 15.10 -14.22 -4.43
N GLY A 357 15.96 -13.38 -3.85
CA GLY A 357 17.37 -13.26 -4.26
C GLY A 357 18.23 -14.47 -3.98
N ASP A 358 17.81 -15.37 -3.06
CA ASP A 358 18.53 -16.56 -2.65
C ASP A 358 18.34 -17.74 -3.66
N PHE A 359 17.28 -17.69 -4.49
CA PHE A 359 16.91 -18.75 -5.44
C PHE A 359 17.24 -18.43 -6.91
N VAL A 360 17.92 -17.33 -7.17
CA VAL A 360 18.28 -16.87 -8.51
C VAL A 360 19.76 -16.51 -8.59
N GLN A 361 20.32 -16.56 -9.79
CA GLN A 361 21.71 -16.11 -10.03
C GLN A 361 21.85 -14.60 -9.81
N GLU A 362 23.04 -14.14 -9.54
CA GLU A 362 23.31 -12.72 -9.29
C GLU A 362 22.85 -11.81 -10.45
N SER A 363 23.09 -12.24 -11.68
CA SER A 363 22.66 -11.55 -12.91
C SER A 363 21.12 -11.51 -13.11
N GLU A 364 20.37 -12.35 -12.38
CA GLU A 364 18.91 -12.46 -12.47
C GLU A 364 18.18 -11.70 -11.35
N ARG A 365 18.89 -11.24 -10.32
CA ARG A 365 18.28 -10.63 -9.10
C ARG A 365 17.39 -9.44 -9.41
N GLU A 366 17.80 -8.58 -10.33
CA GLU A 366 16.97 -7.42 -10.74
C GLU A 366 15.63 -7.87 -11.33
N ALA A 367 15.69 -8.85 -12.24
CA ALA A 367 14.50 -9.41 -12.85
C ALA A 367 13.58 -10.11 -11.83
N ALA A 368 14.18 -10.83 -10.87
CA ALA A 368 13.47 -11.50 -9.77
C ALA A 368 12.76 -10.48 -8.86
N GLY A 369 13.40 -9.37 -8.50
CA GLY A 369 12.77 -8.31 -7.71
C GLY A 369 11.56 -7.69 -8.41
N GLY A 370 11.69 -7.40 -9.72
CA GLY A 370 10.57 -6.92 -10.53
C GLY A 370 9.44 -7.96 -10.66
N PHE A 371 9.77 -9.24 -10.83
CA PHE A 371 8.81 -10.35 -10.90
C PHE A 371 8.04 -10.51 -9.58
N MET A 372 8.71 -10.48 -8.46
CA MET A 372 8.07 -10.56 -7.15
C MET A 372 7.14 -9.37 -6.89
N ALA A 373 7.54 -8.16 -7.29
CA ALA A 373 6.69 -6.98 -7.19
C ALA A 373 5.41 -7.08 -8.04
N ILE A 374 5.47 -7.69 -9.23
CA ILE A 374 4.27 -7.99 -10.05
C ILE A 374 3.32 -8.92 -9.30
N ASN A 375 3.82 -10.00 -8.68
CA ASN A 375 3.00 -10.95 -7.93
C ASN A 375 2.36 -10.30 -6.69
N LEU A 376 3.07 -9.39 -6.01
CA LEU A 376 2.53 -8.58 -4.92
C LEU A 376 1.32 -7.75 -5.40
N VAL A 377 1.49 -6.99 -6.48
CA VAL A 377 0.41 -6.14 -7.03
C VAL A 377 -0.73 -6.97 -7.58
N ALA A 378 -0.43 -8.10 -8.23
CA ALA A 378 -1.46 -9.03 -8.71
C ALA A 378 -2.29 -9.60 -7.54
N GLY A 379 -1.65 -9.94 -6.42
CA GLY A 379 -2.34 -10.36 -5.20
C GLY A 379 -3.26 -9.28 -4.63
N LEU A 380 -2.76 -8.05 -4.50
CA LEU A 380 -3.58 -6.90 -4.07
C LEU A 380 -4.78 -6.68 -5.01
N THR A 381 -4.57 -6.77 -6.32
CA THR A 381 -5.64 -6.60 -7.32
C THR A 381 -6.70 -7.69 -7.20
N ALA A 382 -6.28 -8.94 -7.17
CA ALA A 382 -7.20 -10.08 -7.05
C ALA A 382 -7.97 -10.02 -5.72
N GLY A 383 -7.29 -9.74 -4.63
CA GLY A 383 -7.89 -9.61 -3.31
C GLY A 383 -8.87 -8.44 -3.21
N SER A 384 -8.55 -7.31 -3.85
CA SER A 384 -9.47 -6.15 -3.92
C SER A 384 -10.76 -6.53 -4.64
N LEU A 385 -10.68 -7.17 -5.80
CA LEU A 385 -11.87 -7.61 -6.54
C LEU A 385 -12.71 -8.63 -5.75
N LEU A 386 -12.05 -9.60 -5.10
CA LEU A 386 -12.73 -10.60 -4.29
C LEU A 386 -13.38 -9.99 -3.03
N SER A 387 -12.73 -9.03 -2.39
CA SER A 387 -13.26 -8.38 -1.18
C SER A 387 -14.48 -7.52 -1.48
N PHE A 388 -14.55 -6.88 -2.66
CA PHE A 388 -15.75 -6.16 -3.10
C PHE A 388 -16.93 -7.11 -3.37
N ALA A 389 -16.66 -8.25 -4.02
CA ALA A 389 -17.69 -9.27 -4.21
C ALA A 389 -18.24 -9.80 -2.89
N ALA A 390 -17.36 -10.01 -1.89
CA ALA A 390 -17.78 -10.44 -0.55
C ALA A 390 -18.56 -9.35 0.21
N ALA A 391 -18.23 -8.09 0.04
CA ALA A 391 -18.94 -6.97 0.66
C ALA A 391 -20.37 -6.79 0.14
N GLY A 392 -20.65 -7.21 -1.10
CA GLY A 392 -22.00 -7.17 -1.71
C GLY A 392 -22.89 -8.36 -1.37
N ILE A 393 -22.37 -9.36 -0.65
CA ILE A 393 -23.10 -10.57 -0.24
C ILE A 393 -23.55 -10.48 1.23
N SER A 394 -23.06 -9.48 1.98
CA SER A 394 -23.35 -9.30 3.43
C SER A 394 -24.39 -8.23 3.71
#